data_6af0d04acbc241d7e6ec8763af001d06
#
_entry.id   6af0d04acbc241d7e6ec8763af001d06
#
_cell.length_a   1.000
_cell.length_b   1.000
_cell.length_c   1.000
_cell.angle_alpha   90.00
_cell.angle_beta   90.00
_cell.angle_gamma   90.00
#
_symmetry.space_group_name_H-M   'P 1'
#
loop_
_entity.id
_entity.type
_entity.pdbx_description
1 polymer ?
#
loop_
_entity_poly.entity_id
_entity_poly.type
_entity_poly.pdbx_seq_one_letter_code
_entity_poly.pdbx_strand_id
1 'polypeptide(L)'
;MKTISWLVSVGLIASAGRVINFDNGPLGQAPPGWTVAMTNRGLAPRWEIRKDGSAPTQPYVLAQVSNDPTDDRFPLAILDNMSLRDGDVSVRIKPVAGREDQGGGLVWRYRDANNYYLARANALEENVALYKVENGRRIPLAPGVKHDIPANGWSILKVSVRGNRFQVYLDHRRILQGWDSTFAAAGKVGLWTVADSVTYFDDFRVYPK
;
A
#
# COMPACT_ATOMS: atom_id res chain seq x y z
N MET A 1 26.10 46.84 24.87
CA MET A 1 25.50 46.24 23.66
C MET A 1 24.76 44.98 24.06
N LYS A 2 23.42 44.97 23.97
CA LYS A 2 22.59 43.81 24.27
C LYS A 2 22.32 43.09 22.96
N THR A 3 22.84 41.89 22.79
CA THR A 3 22.56 41.00 21.65
C THR A 3 21.18 40.36 21.85
N ILE A 4 20.23 40.67 20.99
CA ILE A 4 18.91 40.06 20.94
C ILE A 4 19.05 38.82 20.07
N SER A 5 18.95 37.62 20.67
CA SER A 5 18.92 36.33 19.97
C SER A 5 17.48 36.04 19.53
N TRP A 6 17.24 35.96 18.22
CA TRP A 6 15.96 35.53 17.66
C TRP A 6 15.91 34.00 17.61
N LEU A 7 15.10 33.39 18.47
CA LEU A 7 14.74 32.01 18.37
C LEU A 7 13.74 31.83 17.21
N VAL A 8 14.20 31.29 16.10
CA VAL A 8 13.32 30.84 15.01
C VAL A 8 12.68 29.53 15.43
N SER A 9 11.44 29.59 15.85
CA SER A 9 10.62 28.38 16.08
C SER A 9 10.24 27.80 14.72
N VAL A 10 10.90 26.73 14.30
CA VAL A 10 10.46 25.92 13.16
C VAL A 10 9.26 25.12 13.62
N GLY A 11 8.07 25.61 13.36
CA GLY A 11 6.82 24.88 13.57
C GLY A 11 6.81 23.64 12.67
N LEU A 12 6.77 22.45 13.26
CA LEU A 12 6.48 21.21 12.54
C LEU A 12 5.05 21.31 12.02
N ILE A 13 4.87 21.58 10.74
CA ILE A 13 3.56 21.48 10.09
C ILE A 13 3.28 19.99 9.93
N ALA A 14 2.46 19.42 10.81
CA ALA A 14 1.95 18.07 10.63
C ALA A 14 1.16 18.03 9.31
N SER A 15 1.55 17.17 8.38
CA SER A 15 0.82 16.98 7.13
C SER A 15 -0.60 16.49 7.46
N ALA A 16 -1.62 17.17 6.92
CA ALA A 16 -3.01 16.76 7.09
C ALA A 16 -3.22 15.34 6.53
N GLY A 17 -4.02 14.53 7.23
CA GLY A 17 -4.41 13.20 6.75
C GLY A 17 -5.14 13.30 5.40
N ARG A 18 -4.97 12.29 4.55
CA ARG A 18 -5.58 12.23 3.22
C ARG A 18 -6.44 10.99 3.08
N VAL A 19 -7.63 11.15 2.49
CA VAL A 19 -8.54 10.06 2.11
C VAL A 19 -8.78 10.14 0.61
N ILE A 20 -8.66 9.01 -0.09
CA ILE A 20 -8.86 8.88 -1.53
C ILE A 20 -9.80 7.71 -1.77
N ASN A 21 -10.99 7.99 -2.33
CA ASN A 21 -12.05 7.02 -2.63
C ASN A 21 -12.16 6.68 -4.12
N PHE A 22 -11.33 7.28 -4.96
CA PHE A 22 -11.26 7.06 -6.41
C PHE A 22 -12.49 7.48 -7.23
N ASP A 23 -13.57 7.99 -6.64
CA ASP A 23 -14.84 8.30 -7.31
C ASP A 23 -14.78 9.42 -8.36
N ASN A 24 -13.72 10.22 -8.35
CA ASN A 24 -13.51 11.31 -9.31
C ASN A 24 -12.45 10.99 -10.38
N GLY A 25 -11.99 9.74 -10.47
CA GLY A 25 -10.96 9.33 -11.43
C GLY A 25 -11.54 9.03 -12.83
N PRO A 26 -10.72 9.12 -13.89
CA PRO A 26 -11.12 8.77 -15.24
C PRO A 26 -11.26 7.26 -15.39
N LEU A 27 -12.41 6.77 -15.85
CA LEU A 27 -12.65 5.35 -16.09
C LEU A 27 -11.65 4.76 -17.08
N GLY A 28 -11.17 3.54 -16.80
CA GLY A 28 -10.25 2.80 -17.65
C GLY A 28 -8.79 3.29 -17.64
N GLN A 29 -8.46 4.25 -16.78
CA GLN A 29 -7.12 4.83 -16.65
C GLN A 29 -6.67 4.88 -15.18
N ALA A 30 -5.36 4.94 -14.97
CA ALA A 30 -4.82 5.22 -13.64
C ALA A 30 -5.24 6.63 -13.18
N PRO A 31 -5.55 6.82 -11.88
CA PRO A 31 -5.98 8.13 -11.40
C PRO A 31 -4.83 9.16 -11.45
N PRO A 32 -5.10 10.43 -11.72
CA PRO A 32 -4.10 11.49 -11.65
C PRO A 32 -3.41 11.56 -10.28
N GLY A 33 -2.09 11.81 -10.28
CA GLY A 33 -1.29 11.88 -9.05
C GLY A 33 -0.88 10.51 -8.50
N TRP A 34 -1.03 9.45 -9.32
CA TRP A 34 -0.51 8.12 -9.05
C TRP A 34 0.46 7.69 -10.13
N THR A 35 1.65 7.28 -9.75
CA THR A 35 2.65 6.69 -10.65
C THR A 35 2.52 5.18 -10.66
N VAL A 36 2.35 4.60 -11.85
CA VAL A 36 2.40 3.15 -12.05
C VAL A 36 3.84 2.71 -12.17
N ALA A 37 4.23 1.71 -11.39
CA ALA A 37 5.58 1.13 -11.39
C ALA A 37 5.50 -0.39 -11.26
N MET A 38 6.64 -1.07 -11.37
CA MET A 38 6.74 -2.52 -11.20
C MET A 38 8.10 -2.88 -10.64
N THR A 39 8.12 -3.79 -9.66
CA THR A 39 9.34 -4.49 -9.25
C THR A 39 9.52 -5.71 -10.14
N ASN A 40 10.77 -5.99 -10.50
CA ASN A 40 11.19 -7.12 -11.34
C ASN A 40 10.60 -7.08 -12.77
N ARG A 41 10.41 -8.25 -13.39
CA ARG A 41 10.06 -8.43 -14.80
C ARG A 41 8.63 -8.95 -14.99
N GLY A 42 8.14 -8.90 -16.20
CA GLY A 42 6.82 -9.37 -16.61
C GLY A 42 6.13 -8.34 -17.51
N LEU A 43 4.88 -8.57 -17.86
CA LEU A 43 4.08 -7.60 -18.61
C LEU A 43 3.84 -6.34 -17.78
N ALA A 44 3.76 -5.20 -18.43
CA ALA A 44 3.48 -3.92 -17.79
C ALA A 44 2.20 -4.01 -16.93
N PRO A 45 2.23 -3.48 -15.70
CA PRO A 45 1.05 -3.47 -14.83
C PRO A 45 -0.03 -2.56 -15.42
N ARG A 46 -1.30 -2.96 -15.23
CA ARG A 46 -2.43 -2.16 -15.65
C ARG A 46 -3.27 -1.79 -14.44
N TRP A 47 -3.16 -0.56 -14.03
CA TRP A 47 -3.97 0.06 -12.98
C TRP A 47 -4.99 0.98 -13.61
N GLU A 48 -6.25 0.86 -13.21
CA GLU A 48 -7.33 1.67 -13.79
C GLU A 48 -8.48 1.88 -12.81
N ILE A 49 -9.18 2.99 -12.98
CA ILE A 49 -10.45 3.24 -12.29
C ILE A 49 -11.53 2.37 -12.94
N ARG A 50 -12.26 1.63 -12.11
CA ARG A 50 -13.37 0.76 -12.53
C ARG A 50 -14.62 1.01 -11.73
N LYS A 51 -15.77 0.73 -12.33
CA LYS A 51 -17.06 0.68 -11.63
C LYS A 51 -17.17 -0.66 -10.90
N ASP A 52 -17.51 -0.61 -9.61
CA ASP A 52 -17.86 -1.78 -8.80
C ASP A 52 -19.07 -1.45 -7.92
N GLY A 53 -20.20 -2.13 -8.16
CA GLY A 53 -21.44 -1.94 -7.39
C GLY A 53 -21.35 -2.37 -5.92
N SER A 54 -20.27 -3.08 -5.54
CA SER A 54 -19.98 -3.46 -4.15
C SER A 54 -18.95 -2.55 -3.48
N ALA A 55 -18.47 -1.49 -4.16
CA ALA A 55 -17.49 -0.57 -3.61
C ALA A 55 -17.98 0.02 -2.28
N PRO A 56 -17.13 0.11 -1.26
CA PRO A 56 -17.48 0.72 0.02
C PRO A 56 -17.86 2.19 -0.09
N THR A 57 -17.15 2.95 -0.93
CA THR A 57 -17.59 4.24 -1.45
C THR A 57 -17.84 4.06 -2.95
N GLN A 58 -19.03 4.49 -3.41
CA GLN A 58 -19.46 4.24 -4.79
C GLN A 58 -19.32 5.50 -5.64
N PRO A 59 -19.16 5.35 -6.96
CA PRO A 59 -19.32 4.10 -7.71
C PRO A 59 -18.02 3.42 -8.15
N TYR A 60 -16.85 3.96 -7.83
CA TYR A 60 -15.61 3.55 -8.47
C TYR A 60 -14.56 3.01 -7.49
N VAL A 61 -13.62 2.24 -8.00
CA VAL A 61 -12.48 1.66 -7.30
C VAL A 61 -11.22 1.82 -8.14
N LEU A 62 -10.03 1.78 -7.50
CA LEU A 62 -8.79 1.56 -8.24
C LEU A 62 -8.53 0.06 -8.35
N ALA A 63 -8.33 -0.43 -9.56
CA ALA A 63 -8.13 -1.85 -9.86
C ALA A 63 -6.77 -2.11 -10.51
N GLN A 64 -6.03 -3.10 -10.02
CA GLN A 64 -4.97 -3.77 -10.77
C GLN A 64 -5.64 -4.90 -11.57
N VAL A 65 -5.49 -4.91 -12.90
CA VAL A 65 -6.23 -5.82 -13.79
C VAL A 65 -5.35 -6.62 -14.76
N SER A 66 -4.03 -6.43 -14.74
CA SER A 66 -3.14 -7.29 -15.52
C SER A 66 -2.96 -8.64 -14.81
N ASN A 67 -3.09 -9.74 -15.55
CA ASN A 67 -3.13 -11.12 -15.05
C ASN A 67 -1.90 -11.94 -15.51
N ASP A 68 -0.74 -11.32 -15.57
CA ASP A 68 0.51 -12.00 -15.91
C ASP A 68 1.01 -12.84 -14.74
N PRO A 69 1.17 -14.17 -14.91
CA PRO A 69 1.52 -15.11 -13.85
C PRO A 69 3.03 -15.13 -13.54
N THR A 70 3.83 -14.23 -14.10
CA THR A 70 5.27 -14.17 -13.81
C THR A 70 5.52 -14.08 -12.31
N ASP A 71 6.23 -15.04 -11.77
CA ASP A 71 6.62 -15.09 -10.38
C ASP A 71 7.49 -13.86 -10.00
N ASP A 72 7.37 -13.42 -8.75
CA ASP A 72 8.04 -12.21 -8.23
C ASP A 72 7.77 -10.91 -9.02
N ARG A 73 6.78 -10.88 -9.88
CA ARG A 73 6.27 -9.67 -10.52
C ARG A 73 5.41 -8.90 -9.52
N PHE A 74 5.78 -7.64 -9.21
CA PHE A 74 5.06 -6.82 -8.22
C PHE A 74 4.56 -5.51 -8.85
N PRO A 75 3.31 -5.48 -9.36
CA PRO A 75 2.65 -4.25 -9.79
C PRO A 75 2.46 -3.25 -8.65
N LEU A 76 2.78 -1.99 -8.91
CA LEU A 76 2.74 -0.89 -7.95
C LEU A 76 1.89 0.27 -8.49
N ALA A 77 1.10 0.90 -7.60
CA ALA A 77 0.52 2.22 -7.80
C ALA A 77 0.93 3.11 -6.62
N ILE A 78 1.72 4.14 -6.90
CA ILE A 78 2.37 4.98 -5.89
C ILE A 78 1.78 6.38 -5.90
N LEU A 79 1.33 6.87 -4.76
CA LEU A 79 0.78 8.21 -4.60
C LEU A 79 1.91 9.25 -4.63
N ASP A 80 1.88 10.17 -5.60
CA ASP A 80 3.01 11.07 -5.90
C ASP A 80 3.28 12.11 -4.83
N ASN A 81 2.22 12.73 -4.31
CA ASN A 81 2.30 13.92 -3.45
C ASN A 81 2.03 13.57 -1.98
N MET A 82 2.45 12.39 -1.53
CA MET A 82 2.32 11.97 -0.14
C MET A 82 3.52 11.12 0.26
N SER A 83 4.15 11.49 1.36
CA SER A 83 5.20 10.69 1.98
C SER A 83 4.90 10.45 3.46
N LEU A 84 5.41 9.34 4.00
CA LEU A 84 5.23 8.93 5.37
C LEU A 84 6.55 8.45 5.96
N ARG A 85 6.92 9.02 7.10
CA ARG A 85 7.93 8.45 7.99
C ARG A 85 7.26 7.64 9.08
N ASP A 86 6.38 8.28 9.83
CA ASP A 86 5.55 7.70 10.90
C ASP A 86 4.10 8.08 10.67
N GLY A 87 3.18 7.20 11.02
CA GLY A 87 1.76 7.42 10.77
C GLY A 87 1.00 6.11 10.55
N ASP A 88 -0.19 6.24 10.05
CA ASP A 88 -1.06 5.12 9.70
C ASP A 88 -1.42 5.18 8.22
N VAL A 89 -1.35 4.04 7.53
CA VAL A 89 -1.82 3.84 6.15
C VAL A 89 -2.85 2.74 6.14
N SER A 90 -3.97 2.93 5.47
CA SER A 90 -4.99 1.89 5.33
C SER A 90 -5.68 1.94 3.97
N VAL A 91 -6.27 0.83 3.57
CA VAL A 91 -7.04 0.69 2.34
C VAL A 91 -8.10 -0.39 2.51
N ARG A 92 -9.23 -0.26 1.85
CA ARG A 92 -10.14 -1.37 1.61
C ARG A 92 -9.63 -2.16 0.41
N ILE A 93 -9.56 -3.47 0.57
CA ILE A 93 -9.01 -4.39 -0.43
C ILE A 93 -10.02 -5.48 -0.74
N LYS A 94 -10.19 -5.80 -2.03
CA LYS A 94 -11.02 -6.90 -2.52
C LYS A 94 -10.21 -7.73 -3.52
N PRO A 95 -9.69 -8.90 -3.11
CA PRO A 95 -9.04 -9.84 -4.01
C PRO A 95 -10.08 -10.45 -4.96
N VAL A 96 -9.98 -10.18 -6.27
CA VAL A 96 -11.01 -10.57 -7.25
C VAL A 96 -10.67 -11.85 -7.96
N ALA A 97 -9.44 -11.98 -8.46
CA ALA A 97 -8.98 -13.13 -9.21
C ALA A 97 -7.46 -13.29 -9.13
N GLY A 98 -6.99 -14.46 -9.51
CA GLY A 98 -5.60 -14.88 -9.59
C GLY A 98 -5.52 -16.39 -9.40
N ARG A 99 -4.53 -17.02 -10.04
CA ARG A 99 -4.28 -18.48 -9.95
C ARG A 99 -2.95 -18.78 -9.27
N GLU A 100 -1.94 -17.95 -9.53
CA GLU A 100 -0.64 -18.01 -8.83
C GLU A 100 -0.74 -17.27 -7.50
N ASP A 101 -1.41 -16.10 -7.50
CA ASP A 101 -1.62 -15.28 -6.31
C ASP A 101 -2.96 -14.55 -6.38
N GLN A 102 -3.62 -14.36 -5.26
CA GLN A 102 -4.85 -13.57 -5.17
C GLN A 102 -4.76 -12.60 -3.99
N GLY A 103 -3.93 -11.59 -4.14
CA GLY A 103 -3.59 -10.70 -3.04
C GLY A 103 -3.31 -9.27 -3.44
N GLY A 104 -3.25 -8.43 -2.43
CA GLY A 104 -2.87 -7.04 -2.57
C GLY A 104 -2.31 -6.49 -1.26
N GLY A 105 -1.76 -5.30 -1.32
CA GLY A 105 -1.06 -4.75 -0.18
C GLY A 105 -0.89 -3.25 -0.16
N LEU A 106 -0.35 -2.80 0.99
CA LEU A 106 0.02 -1.43 1.27
C LEU A 106 1.53 -1.27 1.21
N VAL A 107 1.99 -0.22 0.53
CA VAL A 107 3.40 0.19 0.45
C VAL A 107 3.61 1.45 1.28
N TRP A 108 4.74 1.50 2.01
CA TRP A 108 5.19 2.72 2.69
C TRP A 108 6.71 2.86 2.65
N ARG A 109 7.19 4.08 2.89
CA ARG A 109 8.59 4.47 2.75
C ARG A 109 9.18 4.03 1.41
N TYR A 110 8.36 4.10 0.34
CA TYR A 110 8.79 3.80 -1.02
C TYR A 110 9.85 4.81 -1.47
N ARG A 111 10.98 4.31 -1.91
CA ARG A 111 12.11 5.06 -2.49
C ARG A 111 12.12 4.95 -4.01
N ASP A 112 11.98 3.73 -4.50
CA ASP A 112 11.92 3.35 -5.91
C ASP A 112 11.22 1.98 -6.04
N ALA A 113 11.07 1.49 -7.27
CA ALA A 113 10.37 0.23 -7.57
C ALA A 113 11.03 -1.02 -6.94
N ASN A 114 12.24 -0.92 -6.42
CA ASN A 114 12.99 -2.03 -5.85
C ASN A 114 13.25 -1.89 -4.34
N ASN A 115 12.80 -0.77 -3.71
CA ASN A 115 13.15 -0.46 -2.32
C ASN A 115 11.97 0.17 -1.56
N TYR A 116 11.25 -0.63 -0.76
CA TYR A 116 10.08 -0.22 0.01
C TYR A 116 9.70 -1.25 1.08
N TYR A 117 8.80 -0.88 1.99
CA TYR A 117 8.11 -1.82 2.88
C TYR A 117 6.73 -2.19 2.32
N LEU A 118 6.25 -3.37 2.69
CA LEU A 118 5.02 -3.96 2.19
C LEU A 118 4.30 -4.76 3.27
N ALA A 119 3.00 -4.53 3.44
CA ALA A 119 2.07 -5.45 4.10
C ALA A 119 1.09 -6.01 3.08
N ARG A 120 0.89 -7.32 3.07
CA ARG A 120 0.06 -8.05 2.09
C ARG A 120 -1.04 -8.83 2.79
N ALA A 121 -2.24 -8.84 2.20
CA ALA A 121 -3.29 -9.81 2.44
C ALA A 121 -3.50 -10.65 1.17
N ASN A 122 -3.57 -11.98 1.28
CA ASN A 122 -3.68 -12.89 0.14
C ASN A 122 -4.77 -13.94 0.42
N ALA A 123 -5.82 -13.93 -0.42
CA ALA A 123 -6.97 -14.83 -0.28
C ALA A 123 -6.63 -16.27 -0.70
N LEU A 124 -5.76 -16.47 -1.68
CA LEU A 124 -5.37 -17.81 -2.15
C LEU A 124 -4.49 -18.53 -1.11
N GLU A 125 -3.54 -17.81 -0.51
CA GLU A 125 -2.67 -18.35 0.54
C GLU A 125 -3.29 -18.29 1.94
N GLU A 126 -4.45 -17.62 2.10
CA GLU A 126 -5.14 -17.42 3.39
C GLU A 126 -4.19 -16.84 4.45
N ASN A 127 -3.46 -15.76 4.12
CA ASN A 127 -2.51 -15.18 5.07
C ASN A 127 -2.36 -13.65 4.96
N VAL A 128 -1.88 -13.08 6.07
CA VAL A 128 -1.37 -11.71 6.13
C VAL A 128 0.12 -11.78 6.40
N ALA A 129 0.91 -10.99 5.67
CA ALA A 129 2.35 -11.01 5.76
C ALA A 129 2.97 -9.61 5.69
N LEU A 130 4.18 -9.48 6.24
CA LEU A 130 4.93 -8.23 6.33
C LEU A 130 6.34 -8.44 5.75
N TYR A 131 6.72 -7.57 4.82
CA TYR A 131 7.98 -7.67 4.11
C TYR A 131 8.68 -6.31 3.98
N LYS A 132 9.96 -6.35 3.65
CA LYS A 132 10.62 -5.32 2.85
C LYS A 132 10.91 -5.86 1.45
N VAL A 133 10.93 -4.98 0.47
CA VAL A 133 11.54 -5.22 -0.83
C VAL A 133 12.83 -4.41 -0.85
N GLU A 134 13.96 -5.07 -1.00
CA GLU A 134 15.29 -4.48 -1.01
C GLU A 134 16.05 -4.98 -2.23
N ASN A 135 16.44 -4.07 -3.11
CA ASN A 135 17.06 -4.39 -4.42
C ASN A 135 16.22 -5.41 -5.23
N GLY A 136 14.89 -5.23 -5.23
CA GLY A 136 13.94 -6.09 -5.92
C GLY A 136 13.62 -7.42 -5.24
N ARG A 137 14.29 -7.78 -4.14
CA ARG A 137 14.06 -9.03 -3.40
C ARG A 137 13.07 -8.82 -2.28
N ARG A 138 12.02 -9.63 -2.23
CA ARG A 138 11.02 -9.63 -1.16
C ARG A 138 11.54 -10.44 0.04
N ILE A 139 11.73 -9.78 1.18
CA ILE A 139 12.33 -10.33 2.39
C ILE A 139 11.32 -10.24 3.54
N PRO A 140 10.92 -11.36 4.18
CA PRO A 140 9.97 -11.33 5.28
C PRO A 140 10.57 -10.64 6.52
N LEU A 141 9.77 -9.80 7.19
CA LEU A 141 10.12 -9.13 8.45
C LEU A 141 9.47 -9.80 9.67
N ALA A 142 8.50 -10.68 9.41
CA ALA A 142 7.86 -11.52 10.42
C ALA A 142 7.30 -12.77 9.74
N PRO A 143 7.09 -13.88 10.46
CA PRO A 143 6.32 -15.01 9.94
C PRO A 143 4.93 -14.56 9.48
N GLY A 144 4.48 -15.05 8.32
CA GLY A 144 3.12 -14.85 7.86
C GLY A 144 2.11 -15.48 8.83
N VAL A 145 0.98 -14.83 9.00
CA VAL A 145 -0.08 -15.30 9.91
C VAL A 145 -1.27 -15.78 9.08
N LYS A 146 -1.66 -17.05 9.29
CA LYS A 146 -2.86 -17.61 8.65
C LYS A 146 -4.09 -16.81 9.08
N HIS A 147 -4.87 -16.37 8.10
CA HIS A 147 -6.08 -15.61 8.29
C HIS A 147 -6.98 -15.74 7.08
N ASP A 148 -8.26 -16.02 7.30
CA ASP A 148 -9.26 -16.09 6.24
C ASP A 148 -9.47 -14.68 5.64
N ILE A 149 -9.26 -14.59 4.33
CA ILE A 149 -9.43 -13.36 3.56
C ILE A 149 -10.44 -13.65 2.46
N PRO A 150 -11.64 -13.05 2.49
CA PRO A 150 -12.70 -13.41 1.58
C PRO A 150 -12.34 -13.05 0.14
N ALA A 151 -12.25 -14.06 -0.74
CA ALA A 151 -12.22 -13.81 -2.19
C ALA A 151 -13.51 -13.10 -2.62
N ASN A 152 -13.39 -12.06 -3.46
CA ASN A 152 -14.48 -11.18 -3.87
C ASN A 152 -15.20 -10.43 -2.71
N GLY A 153 -14.64 -10.46 -1.50
CA GLY A 153 -15.08 -9.71 -0.33
C GLY A 153 -14.18 -8.51 -0.03
N TRP A 154 -14.71 -7.51 0.68
CA TRP A 154 -13.96 -6.36 1.13
C TRP A 154 -13.41 -6.57 2.54
N SER A 155 -12.12 -6.30 2.72
CA SER A 155 -11.45 -6.22 4.03
C SER A 155 -10.69 -4.91 4.17
N ILE A 156 -10.39 -4.50 5.40
CA ILE A 156 -9.59 -3.30 5.69
C ILE A 156 -8.18 -3.75 6.08
N LEU A 157 -7.21 -3.52 5.20
CA LEU A 157 -5.79 -3.68 5.52
C LEU A 157 -5.25 -2.34 6.04
N LYS A 158 -4.56 -2.36 7.20
CA LYS A 158 -3.95 -1.17 7.80
C LYS A 158 -2.56 -1.48 8.32
N VAL A 159 -1.65 -0.51 8.18
CA VAL A 159 -0.33 -0.51 8.82
C VAL A 159 -0.17 0.72 9.70
N SER A 160 0.29 0.51 10.93
CA SER A 160 0.73 1.57 11.84
C SER A 160 2.25 1.56 11.91
N VAL A 161 2.87 2.68 11.54
CA VAL A 161 4.32 2.87 11.46
C VAL A 161 4.80 3.80 12.57
N ARG A 162 5.73 3.34 13.40
CA ARG A 162 6.33 4.11 14.51
C ARG A 162 7.83 3.78 14.60
N GLY A 163 8.68 4.68 14.12
CA GLY A 163 10.13 4.42 14.00
C GLY A 163 10.39 3.17 13.15
N ASN A 164 11.04 2.18 13.71
CA ASN A 164 11.31 0.89 13.06
C ASN A 164 10.28 -0.20 13.35
N ARG A 165 9.19 0.11 14.07
CA ARG A 165 8.12 -0.84 14.43
C ARG A 165 6.95 -0.69 13.48
N PHE A 166 6.50 -1.81 12.92
CA PHE A 166 5.35 -1.90 12.02
C PHE A 166 4.31 -2.84 12.60
N GLN A 167 3.06 -2.40 12.71
CA GLN A 167 1.93 -3.21 13.15
C GLN A 167 0.91 -3.31 12.01
N VAL A 168 0.59 -4.54 11.63
CA VAL A 168 -0.38 -4.82 10.56
C VAL A 168 -1.70 -5.26 11.16
N TYR A 169 -2.77 -4.68 10.66
CA TYR A 169 -4.14 -4.94 11.07
C TYR A 169 -4.97 -5.39 9.86
N LEU A 170 -5.86 -6.34 10.07
CA LEU A 170 -6.94 -6.69 9.14
C LEU A 170 -8.26 -6.58 9.89
N ASP A 171 -9.23 -5.87 9.29
CA ASP A 171 -10.56 -5.63 9.87
C ASP A 171 -10.50 -5.20 11.35
N HIS A 172 -9.67 -4.19 11.62
CA HIS A 172 -9.40 -3.59 12.93
C HIS A 172 -8.66 -4.48 13.95
N ARG A 173 -8.42 -5.76 13.66
CA ARG A 173 -7.64 -6.65 14.52
C ARG A 173 -6.15 -6.60 14.16
N ARG A 174 -5.28 -6.42 15.15
CA ARG A 174 -3.83 -6.55 14.92
C ARG A 174 -3.49 -8.02 14.64
N ILE A 175 -2.96 -8.30 13.45
CA ILE A 175 -2.62 -9.65 13.01
C ILE A 175 -1.16 -9.96 13.31
N LEU A 176 -0.25 -9.05 12.95
CA LEU A 176 1.18 -9.25 13.15
C LEU A 176 1.92 -7.94 13.39
N GLN A 177 3.17 -8.05 13.79
CA GLN A 177 4.09 -6.92 13.91
C GLN A 177 5.52 -7.35 13.54
N GLY A 178 6.33 -6.40 13.11
CA GLY A 178 7.73 -6.59 12.79
C GLY A 178 8.54 -5.32 13.01
N TRP A 179 9.85 -5.46 12.88
CA TRP A 179 10.82 -4.37 13.08
C TRP A 179 11.86 -4.40 11.97
N ASP A 180 12.15 -3.25 11.38
CA ASP A 180 13.26 -3.09 10.44
C ASP A 180 13.67 -1.62 10.36
N SER A 181 14.95 -1.34 10.18
CA SER A 181 15.52 0.00 10.10
C SER A 181 16.17 0.31 8.75
N THR A 182 16.02 -0.55 7.75
CA THR A 182 16.65 -0.41 6.42
C THR A 182 16.26 0.90 5.73
N PHE A 183 14.96 1.25 5.77
CA PHE A 183 14.45 2.49 5.20
C PHE A 183 13.92 3.40 6.31
N ALA A 184 14.83 4.15 6.98
CA ALA A 184 14.48 4.99 8.13
C ALA A 184 13.87 6.34 7.76
N ALA A 185 14.16 6.87 6.56
CA ALA A 185 13.63 8.15 6.07
C ALA A 185 12.17 8.03 5.64
N ALA A 186 11.48 9.19 5.57
CA ALA A 186 10.18 9.27 4.91
C ALA A 186 10.29 8.85 3.44
N GLY A 187 9.25 8.22 2.92
CA GLY A 187 9.12 7.84 1.52
C GLY A 187 7.66 7.80 1.11
N LYS A 188 7.39 7.64 -0.19
CA LYS A 188 6.03 7.63 -0.70
C LYS A 188 5.23 6.44 -0.16
N VAL A 189 3.93 6.49 -0.32
CA VAL A 189 2.97 5.44 0.03
C VAL A 189 2.25 4.97 -1.22
N GLY A 190 1.68 3.77 -1.18
CA GLY A 190 0.98 3.23 -2.35
C GLY A 190 0.36 1.86 -2.14
N LEU A 191 0.00 1.26 -3.26
CA LEU A 191 -0.65 -0.04 -3.40
C LEU A 191 0.24 -1.01 -4.15
N TRP A 192 0.03 -2.28 -3.91
CA TRP A 192 0.84 -3.39 -4.42
C TRP A 192 -0.04 -4.59 -4.75
N THR A 193 0.33 -5.32 -5.78
CA THR A 193 -0.16 -6.67 -6.04
C THR A 193 0.99 -7.60 -6.44
N VAL A 194 0.70 -8.88 -6.69
CA VAL A 194 1.70 -9.88 -7.06
C VAL A 194 1.19 -10.75 -8.20
N ALA A 195 2.08 -11.14 -9.09
CA ALA A 195 1.84 -12.04 -10.22
C ALA A 195 0.55 -11.69 -10.98
N ASP A 196 -0.37 -12.64 -11.09
CA ASP A 196 -1.64 -12.51 -11.80
C ASP A 196 -2.80 -12.00 -10.93
N SER A 197 -2.52 -11.50 -9.73
CA SER A 197 -3.57 -10.97 -8.83
C SER A 197 -4.35 -9.84 -9.46
N VAL A 198 -5.65 -10.03 -9.66
CA VAL A 198 -6.62 -8.96 -9.94
C VAL A 198 -7.21 -8.52 -8.61
N THR A 199 -6.93 -7.29 -8.22
CA THR A 199 -7.34 -6.77 -6.90
C THR A 199 -7.91 -5.36 -7.03
N TYR A 200 -9.03 -5.11 -6.32
CA TYR A 200 -9.68 -3.81 -6.24
C TYR A 200 -9.36 -3.14 -4.91
N PHE A 201 -9.23 -1.83 -4.95
CA PHE A 201 -8.89 -0.98 -3.81
C PHE A 201 -9.81 0.21 -3.73
N ASP A 202 -10.21 0.55 -2.49
CA ASP A 202 -11.03 1.71 -2.20
C ASP A 202 -10.65 2.32 -0.86
N ASP A 203 -11.07 3.56 -0.58
CA ASP A 203 -10.84 4.22 0.71
C ASP A 203 -9.36 4.20 1.15
N PHE A 204 -8.43 4.54 0.25
CA PHE A 204 -7.01 4.66 0.62
C PHE A 204 -6.81 5.87 1.55
N ARG A 205 -6.25 5.63 2.73
CA ARG A 205 -6.10 6.63 3.79
C ARG A 205 -4.68 6.70 4.31
N VAL A 206 -4.17 7.92 4.48
CA VAL A 206 -2.84 8.19 5.03
C VAL A 206 -2.97 9.24 6.12
N TYR A 207 -2.48 8.95 7.31
CA TYR A 207 -2.47 9.85 8.46
C TYR A 207 -1.03 9.95 9.01
N PRO A 208 -0.21 10.91 8.54
CA PRO A 208 1.12 11.18 9.08
C PRO A 208 1.05 11.61 10.55
N LYS A 209 2.13 11.31 11.31
CA LYS A 209 2.33 11.74 12.70
C LYS A 209 3.64 12.46 12.87
#